data_9aa50ce44e94214be397ef3dde66752f
#
_entry.id   9aa50ce44e94214be397ef3dde66752f
#
_cell.length_a   1.000
_cell.length_b   1.000
_cell.length_c   1.000
_cell.angle_alpha   90.00
_cell.angle_beta   90.00
_cell.angle_gamma   90.00
#
_symmetry.space_group_name_H-M   'P 1'
#
loop_
_entity.id
_entity.type
_entity.pdbx_description
1 polymer ?
#
loop_
_entity_poly.entity_id
_entity_poly.type
_entity_poly.pdbx_seq_one_letter_code
_entity_poly.pdbx_strand_id
1 'polypeptide(L)'
;LEAFDRMSQETPVLMDLKPSGEGYMEDLHRAGGLPTLLRELKPLLHLSAMTINGHTLGENIDAAVHLIDQKVVRSMQSPVYAQGGIAVLRGNLAPSGAIIKQSAASADLMTHRGRAVVFTGLEDLANRIDDLGLDVQADDVLVLQNIGPKGAPGMPEAGYIPIPKKLAAQGVKDMVRISDGRMSGTAAGTIVLHVSPESAEGGPLGLVRDGDFISLDVANNQLNLEVDNKVLDARRQSLKGEEGGAPLLGYRRLFMEQILQAEQGCDFRACRPEPTCRIPRQNEA
;
A
#
# COMPACT_ATOMS: atom_id res chain seq x y z
N LEU A 1 1.59 6.26 10.53
CA LEU A 1 1.37 6.65 9.13
C LEU A 1 1.64 8.15 8.87
N GLU A 2 1.34 9.06 9.80
CA GLU A 2 1.52 10.53 9.59
C GLU A 2 2.96 10.92 9.28
N ALA A 3 3.95 10.35 9.99
CA ALA A 3 5.36 10.61 9.72
C ALA A 3 5.79 10.08 8.34
N PHE A 4 5.25 8.94 7.96
CA PHE A 4 5.50 8.33 6.65
C PHE A 4 4.93 9.18 5.52
N ASP A 5 3.68 9.64 5.67
CA ASP A 5 3.01 10.52 4.69
C ASP A 5 3.77 11.84 4.51
N ARG A 6 4.13 12.50 5.61
CA ARG A 6 4.92 13.74 5.57
C ARG A 6 6.25 13.54 4.85
N MET A 7 7.03 12.51 5.23
CA MET A 7 8.31 12.23 4.56
C MET A 7 8.14 11.93 3.08
N SER A 8 7.07 11.23 2.70
CA SER A 8 6.77 10.98 1.30
C SER A 8 6.47 12.26 0.52
N GLN A 9 5.74 13.20 1.10
CA GLN A 9 5.44 14.50 0.47
C GLN A 9 6.69 15.35 0.27
N GLU A 10 7.66 15.27 1.20
CA GLU A 10 8.91 16.05 1.19
C GLU A 10 10.02 15.41 0.33
N THR A 11 9.93 14.12 0.02
CA THR A 11 10.98 13.36 -0.66
C THR A 11 10.58 13.04 -2.09
N PRO A 12 11.23 13.61 -3.11
CA PRO A 12 10.90 13.34 -4.52
C PRO A 12 11.31 11.92 -4.93
N VAL A 13 10.68 11.40 -5.98
CA VAL A 13 11.12 10.16 -6.64
C VAL A 13 12.26 10.49 -7.58
N LEU A 14 13.46 10.04 -7.26
CA LEU A 14 14.67 10.28 -8.05
C LEU A 14 15.08 9.09 -8.92
N MET A 15 14.67 7.88 -8.55
CA MET A 15 15.06 6.68 -9.29
C MET A 15 14.11 6.42 -10.47
N ASP A 16 14.66 6.48 -11.69
CA ASP A 16 13.97 6.13 -12.93
C ASP A 16 14.07 4.61 -13.16
N LEU A 17 13.37 3.85 -12.32
CA LEU A 17 13.37 2.38 -12.31
C LEU A 17 11.94 1.84 -12.37
N LYS A 18 11.78 0.71 -13.05
CA LYS A 18 10.49 -0.02 -13.02
C LYS A 18 10.08 -0.37 -11.57
N PRO A 19 8.78 -0.30 -11.25
CA PRO A 19 7.64 -0.03 -12.11
C PRO A 19 7.28 1.46 -12.27
N SER A 20 7.99 2.38 -11.62
CA SER A 20 7.72 3.83 -11.66
C SER A 20 8.46 4.57 -12.78
N GLY A 21 9.43 3.92 -13.41
CA GLY A 21 10.27 4.43 -14.50
C GLY A 21 10.63 3.32 -15.48
N GLU A 22 11.70 3.55 -16.28
CA GLU A 22 12.04 2.68 -17.41
C GLU A 22 13.19 1.70 -17.12
N GLY A 23 14.13 2.07 -16.22
CA GLY A 23 15.34 1.29 -15.94
C GLY A 23 15.10 0.05 -15.09
N TYR A 24 16.15 -0.74 -14.94
CA TYR A 24 16.22 -1.93 -14.08
C TYR A 24 17.25 -1.76 -12.95
N MET A 25 17.26 -2.65 -11.97
CA MET A 25 18.23 -2.62 -10.86
C MET A 25 19.69 -2.73 -11.33
N GLU A 26 19.95 -3.40 -12.45
CA GLU A 26 21.27 -3.46 -13.07
C GLU A 26 21.73 -2.07 -13.54
N ASP A 27 20.80 -1.27 -14.08
CA ASP A 27 21.11 0.10 -14.50
C ASP A 27 21.46 0.99 -13.32
N LEU A 28 20.77 0.83 -12.18
CA LEU A 28 21.13 1.49 -10.93
C LEU A 28 22.54 1.09 -10.47
N HIS A 29 22.89 -0.21 -10.54
CA HIS A 29 24.24 -0.67 -10.20
C HIS A 29 25.30 0.02 -11.08
N ARG A 30 25.09 0.07 -12.38
CA ARG A 30 25.97 0.74 -13.33
C ARG A 30 26.04 2.25 -13.11
N ALA A 31 24.98 2.86 -12.62
CA ALA A 31 24.90 4.29 -12.26
C ALA A 31 25.62 4.64 -10.93
N GLY A 32 26.27 3.68 -10.28
CA GLY A 32 26.96 3.86 -9.00
C GLY A 32 26.15 3.45 -7.77
N GLY A 33 24.97 2.89 -7.97
CA GLY A 33 24.15 2.28 -6.91
C GLY A 33 23.58 3.27 -5.90
N LEU A 34 23.34 2.77 -4.69
CA LEU A 34 22.79 3.54 -3.57
C LEU A 34 23.59 4.82 -3.22
N PRO A 35 24.94 4.82 -3.25
CA PRO A 35 25.70 6.04 -2.99
C PRO A 35 25.35 7.22 -3.91
N THR A 36 25.06 6.97 -5.18
CA THR A 36 24.63 8.02 -6.11
C THR A 36 23.29 8.63 -5.69
N LEU A 37 22.31 7.79 -5.32
CA LEU A 37 21.02 8.25 -4.81
C LEU A 37 21.16 9.04 -3.50
N LEU A 38 21.94 8.53 -2.54
CA LEU A 38 22.15 9.20 -1.26
C LEU A 38 22.83 10.55 -1.41
N ARG A 39 23.69 10.70 -2.41
CA ARG A 39 24.34 12.00 -2.72
C ARG A 39 23.30 13.04 -3.16
N GLU A 40 22.37 12.67 -4.02
CA GLU A 40 21.28 13.58 -4.43
C GLU A 40 20.36 13.92 -3.24
N LEU A 41 20.06 12.94 -2.39
CA LEU A 41 19.21 13.12 -1.20
C LEU A 41 19.93 13.81 -0.01
N LYS A 42 21.22 14.15 -0.13
CA LYS A 42 22.05 14.69 0.96
C LYS A 42 21.38 15.81 1.77
N PRO A 43 20.64 16.77 1.15
CA PRO A 43 19.95 17.83 1.88
C PRO A 43 18.84 17.36 2.81
N LEU A 44 18.30 16.16 2.61
CA LEU A 44 17.20 15.59 3.39
C LEU A 44 17.67 14.54 4.42
N LEU A 45 18.99 14.26 4.49
CA LEU A 45 19.53 13.18 5.30
C LEU A 45 20.19 13.71 6.58
N HIS A 46 20.14 12.91 7.65
CA HIS A 46 20.90 13.13 8.89
C HIS A 46 22.35 12.68 8.70
N LEU A 47 23.19 13.55 8.12
CA LEU A 47 24.56 13.23 7.69
C LEU A 47 25.49 12.86 8.84
N SER A 48 25.22 13.32 10.06
CA SER A 48 25.99 13.00 11.27
C SER A 48 25.65 11.61 11.87
N ALA A 49 24.62 10.93 11.34
CA ALA A 49 24.25 9.60 11.83
C ALA A 49 25.39 8.63 11.65
N MET A 50 25.80 7.96 12.75
CA MET A 50 26.86 6.97 12.75
C MET A 50 26.40 5.69 12.05
N THR A 51 27.24 5.12 11.20
CA THR A 51 26.97 3.86 10.49
C THR A 51 27.83 2.71 11.05
N ILE A 52 27.51 1.48 10.65
CA ILE A 52 28.14 0.27 11.21
C ILE A 52 29.67 0.18 10.98
N ASN A 53 30.20 0.85 9.96
CA ASN A 53 31.64 0.85 9.66
C ASN A 53 32.43 1.91 10.47
N GLY A 54 31.79 2.60 11.41
CA GLY A 54 32.44 3.60 12.25
C GLY A 54 32.58 4.97 11.62
N HIS A 55 32.06 5.18 10.42
CA HIS A 55 31.97 6.48 9.75
C HIS A 55 30.55 7.01 9.79
N THR A 56 30.38 8.31 9.70
CA THR A 56 29.08 8.94 9.54
C THR A 56 28.50 8.67 8.15
N LEU A 57 27.17 8.84 8.01
CA LEU A 57 26.51 8.73 6.72
C LEU A 57 27.10 9.71 5.70
N GLY A 58 27.39 10.95 6.13
CA GLY A 58 28.01 11.98 5.29
C GLY A 58 29.37 11.55 4.77
N GLU A 59 30.27 11.07 5.64
CA GLU A 59 31.60 10.57 5.27
C GLU A 59 31.50 9.41 4.25
N ASN A 60 30.59 8.47 4.46
CA ASN A 60 30.38 7.36 3.52
C ASN A 60 29.91 7.83 2.13
N ILE A 61 29.01 8.81 2.10
CA ILE A 61 28.53 9.39 0.83
C ILE A 61 29.65 10.13 0.10
N ASP A 62 30.49 10.90 0.83
CA ASP A 62 31.58 11.67 0.24
C ASP A 62 32.74 10.82 -0.25
N ALA A 63 33.01 9.70 0.42
CA ALA A 63 34.03 8.74 0.01
C ALA A 63 33.63 7.89 -1.19
N ALA A 64 32.34 7.79 -1.52
CA ALA A 64 31.87 6.97 -2.61
C ALA A 64 32.24 7.54 -4.00
N VAL A 65 32.54 6.64 -4.95
CA VAL A 65 32.81 7.03 -6.34
C VAL A 65 31.60 7.73 -6.94
N HIS A 66 31.85 8.85 -7.60
CA HIS A 66 30.84 9.64 -8.28
C HIS A 66 30.86 9.38 -9.80
N LEU A 67 29.74 8.88 -10.33
CA LEU A 67 29.55 8.72 -11.77
C LEU A 67 28.70 9.89 -12.28
N ILE A 68 29.28 10.71 -13.16
CA ILE A 68 28.62 11.91 -13.68
C ILE A 68 27.70 11.58 -14.84
N ASP A 69 28.09 10.64 -15.70
CA ASP A 69 27.32 10.28 -16.89
C ASP A 69 26.40 9.08 -16.58
N GLN A 70 25.27 9.36 -15.96
CA GLN A 70 24.21 8.39 -15.69
C GLN A 70 22.83 9.08 -15.78
N LYS A 71 21.76 8.31 -16.05
CA LYS A 71 20.39 8.83 -16.23
C LYS A 71 19.36 8.18 -15.29
N VAL A 72 19.77 7.20 -14.50
CA VAL A 72 18.88 6.39 -13.68
C VAL A 72 18.50 7.11 -12.38
N VAL A 73 19.48 7.79 -11.76
CA VAL A 73 19.25 8.63 -10.60
C VAL A 73 19.12 10.07 -11.09
N ARG A 74 17.91 10.62 -11.00
CA ARG A 74 17.62 12.02 -11.36
C ARG A 74 18.09 12.96 -10.25
N SER A 75 18.38 14.21 -10.62
CA SER A 75 18.71 15.24 -9.62
C SER A 75 17.47 15.70 -8.85
N MET A 76 17.68 16.26 -7.65
CA MET A 76 16.63 16.92 -6.85
C MET A 76 15.89 18.03 -7.62
N GLN A 77 16.56 18.69 -8.57
CA GLN A 77 16.00 19.77 -9.39
C GLN A 77 15.16 19.26 -10.57
N SER A 78 15.34 18.00 -10.95
CA SER A 78 14.62 17.37 -12.07
C SER A 78 14.24 15.92 -11.73
N PRO A 79 13.41 15.70 -10.70
CA PRO A 79 13.01 14.37 -10.25
C PRO A 79 12.12 13.68 -11.28
N VAL A 80 11.94 12.36 -11.13
CA VAL A 80 10.92 11.59 -11.88
C VAL A 80 9.52 12.06 -11.47
N TYR A 81 9.30 12.21 -10.15
CA TYR A 81 8.09 12.80 -9.57
C TYR A 81 8.49 13.76 -8.45
N ALA A 82 7.82 14.90 -8.37
CA ALA A 82 8.12 15.96 -7.39
C ALA A 82 7.84 15.54 -5.94
N GLN A 83 6.95 14.59 -5.73
CA GLN A 83 6.59 14.02 -4.43
C GLN A 83 6.88 12.53 -4.41
N GLY A 84 6.88 11.94 -3.22
CA GLY A 84 7.18 10.53 -3.00
C GLY A 84 6.26 9.57 -3.74
N GLY A 85 6.75 8.35 -3.93
CA GLY A 85 6.05 7.31 -4.69
C GLY A 85 4.83 6.70 -3.99
N ILE A 86 4.58 7.05 -2.72
CA ILE A 86 3.51 6.48 -1.90
C ILE A 86 2.68 7.61 -1.29
N ALA A 87 1.35 7.47 -1.33
CA ALA A 87 0.42 8.31 -0.60
C ALA A 87 -0.38 7.49 0.42
N VAL A 88 -0.69 8.12 1.56
CA VAL A 88 -1.55 7.56 2.61
C VAL A 88 -2.95 8.12 2.42
N LEU A 89 -3.90 7.25 2.11
CA LEU A 89 -5.31 7.61 1.90
C LEU A 89 -6.09 7.45 3.20
N ARG A 90 -7.07 8.32 3.40
CA ARG A 90 -8.01 8.28 4.52
C ARG A 90 -9.43 8.56 4.03
N GLY A 91 -10.41 8.21 4.83
CA GLY A 91 -11.82 8.44 4.54
C GLY A 91 -12.69 7.41 5.24
N ASN A 92 -13.98 7.42 4.94
CA ASN A 92 -14.92 6.50 5.58
C ASN A 92 -14.70 5.03 5.17
N LEU A 93 -14.02 4.78 4.03
CA LEU A 93 -13.63 3.42 3.61
C LEU A 93 -12.32 2.96 4.26
N ALA A 94 -11.42 3.87 4.61
CA ALA A 94 -10.11 3.60 5.24
C ALA A 94 -9.88 4.52 6.44
N PRO A 95 -10.66 4.40 7.54
CA PRO A 95 -10.57 5.32 8.68
C PRO A 95 -9.22 5.27 9.41
N SER A 96 -8.54 4.12 9.41
CA SER A 96 -7.19 3.98 9.97
C SER A 96 -6.08 4.14 8.93
N GLY A 97 -6.45 4.30 7.66
CA GLY A 97 -5.56 4.54 6.53
C GLY A 97 -5.53 3.41 5.51
N ALA A 98 -5.03 3.74 4.34
CA ALA A 98 -4.69 2.83 3.25
C ALA A 98 -3.48 3.40 2.50
N ILE A 99 -2.83 2.60 1.66
CA ILE A 99 -1.64 3.00 0.91
C ILE A 99 -1.88 2.84 -0.58
N ILE A 100 -1.50 3.86 -1.35
CA ILE A 100 -1.38 3.75 -2.82
C ILE A 100 0.05 4.06 -3.25
N LYS A 101 0.59 3.24 -4.16
CA LYS A 101 1.85 3.52 -4.85
C LYS A 101 1.58 4.43 -6.05
N GLN A 102 1.44 5.73 -5.79
CA GLN A 102 1.05 6.72 -6.80
C GLN A 102 2.04 6.81 -7.96
N SER A 103 3.34 6.58 -7.73
CA SER A 103 4.38 6.61 -8.78
C SER A 103 4.29 5.45 -9.78
N ALA A 104 3.46 4.45 -9.53
CA ALA A 104 3.24 3.30 -10.42
C ALA A 104 1.77 3.19 -10.87
N ALA A 105 0.94 4.16 -10.54
CA ALA A 105 -0.48 4.24 -10.87
C ALA A 105 -0.68 5.05 -12.17
N SER A 106 -1.81 4.83 -12.84
CA SER A 106 -2.22 5.61 -14.00
C SER A 106 -2.70 7.00 -13.58
N ALA A 107 -2.13 8.04 -14.19
CA ALA A 107 -2.44 9.43 -13.84
C ALA A 107 -3.94 9.75 -13.96
N ASP A 108 -4.61 9.20 -14.97
CA ASP A 108 -6.04 9.41 -15.25
C ASP A 108 -6.95 8.80 -14.17
N LEU A 109 -6.44 7.87 -13.36
CA LEU A 109 -7.19 7.18 -12.30
C LEU A 109 -6.91 7.73 -10.89
N MET A 110 -6.06 8.76 -10.75
CA MET A 110 -5.71 9.36 -9.45
C MET A 110 -6.87 10.12 -8.81
N THR A 111 -7.84 10.55 -9.60
CA THR A 111 -9.15 11.02 -9.16
C THR A 111 -10.19 10.21 -9.90
N HIS A 112 -10.88 9.35 -9.20
CA HIS A 112 -11.79 8.38 -9.81
C HIS A 112 -13.04 8.16 -8.95
N ARG A 113 -14.15 7.92 -9.63
CA ARG A 113 -15.41 7.50 -9.01
C ARG A 113 -15.99 6.36 -9.83
N GLY A 114 -16.10 5.19 -9.24
CA GLY A 114 -16.58 3.99 -9.93
C GLY A 114 -17.48 3.12 -9.06
N ARG A 115 -18.19 2.23 -9.73
CA ARG A 115 -19.04 1.22 -9.11
C ARG A 115 -18.17 0.06 -8.63
N ALA A 116 -18.40 -0.42 -7.42
CA ALA A 116 -17.67 -1.55 -6.86
C ALA A 116 -18.09 -2.86 -7.50
N VAL A 117 -17.09 -3.69 -7.85
CA VAL A 117 -17.22 -5.11 -8.16
C VAL A 117 -16.45 -5.88 -7.10
N VAL A 118 -17.15 -6.61 -6.24
CA VAL A 118 -16.63 -7.14 -4.98
C VAL A 118 -16.30 -8.63 -5.10
N PHE A 119 -15.13 -8.98 -4.60
CA PHE A 119 -14.67 -10.34 -4.39
C PHE A 119 -14.44 -10.56 -2.89
N THR A 120 -15.06 -11.60 -2.32
CA THR A 120 -15.08 -11.84 -0.87
C THR A 120 -13.88 -12.63 -0.37
N GLY A 121 -12.92 -12.91 -1.22
CA GLY A 121 -11.66 -13.61 -0.91
C GLY A 121 -11.02 -14.18 -2.16
N LEU A 122 -9.88 -14.86 -2.00
CA LEU A 122 -9.07 -15.35 -3.12
C LEU A 122 -9.79 -16.40 -3.97
N GLU A 123 -10.57 -17.26 -3.35
CA GLU A 123 -11.32 -18.30 -4.07
C GLU A 123 -12.41 -17.69 -4.95
N ASP A 124 -13.18 -16.74 -4.41
CA ASP A 124 -14.19 -16.00 -5.16
C ASP A 124 -13.56 -15.20 -6.32
N LEU A 125 -12.45 -14.52 -6.05
CA LEU A 125 -11.68 -13.81 -7.09
C LEU A 125 -11.26 -14.76 -8.21
N ALA A 126 -10.64 -15.91 -7.86
CA ALA A 126 -10.14 -16.86 -8.84
C ALA A 126 -11.26 -17.47 -9.71
N ASN A 127 -12.44 -17.69 -9.12
CA ASN A 127 -13.58 -18.27 -9.82
C ASN A 127 -14.31 -17.27 -10.72
N ARG A 128 -14.34 -15.98 -10.37
CA ARG A 128 -15.22 -14.99 -11.02
C ARG A 128 -14.51 -13.96 -11.90
N ILE A 129 -13.24 -13.66 -11.65
CA ILE A 129 -12.56 -12.51 -12.31
C ILE A 129 -12.55 -12.62 -13.84
N ASP A 130 -12.44 -13.82 -14.37
CA ASP A 130 -12.41 -14.10 -15.81
C ASP A 130 -13.72 -14.66 -16.37
N ASP A 131 -14.78 -14.71 -15.55
CA ASP A 131 -16.11 -15.12 -16.02
C ASP A 131 -16.64 -14.08 -17.02
N LEU A 132 -17.05 -14.56 -18.20
CA LEU A 132 -17.64 -13.72 -19.25
C LEU A 132 -18.95 -13.07 -18.80
N GLY A 133 -19.68 -13.71 -17.90
CA GLY A 133 -20.93 -13.22 -17.30
C GLY A 133 -20.73 -12.20 -16.17
N LEU A 134 -19.51 -11.97 -15.68
CA LEU A 134 -19.24 -10.97 -14.65
C LEU A 134 -19.64 -9.58 -15.16
N ASP A 135 -20.55 -8.91 -14.47
CA ASP A 135 -20.90 -7.51 -14.79
C ASP A 135 -19.82 -6.57 -14.31
N VAL A 136 -18.87 -6.27 -15.20
CA VAL A 136 -17.73 -5.38 -14.95
C VAL A 136 -17.43 -4.51 -16.15
N GLN A 137 -17.21 -3.21 -15.93
CA GLN A 137 -16.85 -2.19 -16.90
C GLN A 137 -15.47 -1.62 -16.59
N ALA A 138 -14.86 -0.91 -17.55
CA ALA A 138 -13.51 -0.37 -17.43
C ALA A 138 -13.34 0.69 -16.33
N ASP A 139 -14.41 1.39 -16.00
CA ASP A 139 -14.47 2.45 -14.97
C ASP A 139 -14.95 1.94 -13.60
N ASP A 140 -15.25 0.64 -13.46
CA ASP A 140 -15.57 0.05 -12.16
C ASP A 140 -14.33 -0.06 -11.26
N VAL A 141 -14.58 -0.15 -9.97
CA VAL A 141 -13.57 -0.35 -8.92
C VAL A 141 -13.59 -1.82 -8.48
N LEU A 142 -12.50 -2.54 -8.68
CA LEU A 142 -12.38 -3.92 -8.20
C LEU A 142 -12.03 -3.94 -6.72
N VAL A 143 -12.84 -4.62 -5.91
CA VAL A 143 -12.67 -4.69 -4.46
C VAL A 143 -12.42 -6.13 -4.03
N LEU A 144 -11.30 -6.38 -3.36
CA LEU A 144 -10.97 -7.70 -2.78
C LEU A 144 -10.94 -7.60 -1.26
N GLN A 145 -11.84 -8.30 -0.63
CA GLN A 145 -12.02 -8.35 0.82
C GLN A 145 -11.33 -9.58 1.44
N ASN A 146 -11.09 -9.52 2.75
CA ASN A 146 -10.64 -10.65 3.58
C ASN A 146 -9.26 -11.23 3.19
N ILE A 147 -8.34 -10.40 2.75
CA ILE A 147 -6.95 -10.81 2.49
C ILE A 147 -5.93 -10.02 3.31
N GLY A 148 -6.40 -9.31 4.34
CA GLY A 148 -5.58 -8.65 5.35
C GLY A 148 -4.96 -9.61 6.37
N PRO A 149 -4.34 -9.07 7.45
CA PRO A 149 -3.62 -9.87 8.45
C PRO A 149 -4.43 -11.01 9.06
N LYS A 150 -5.72 -10.80 9.37
CA LYS A 150 -6.61 -11.83 9.91
C LYS A 150 -7.37 -12.59 8.82
N GLY A 151 -7.82 -11.90 7.79
CA GLY A 151 -8.59 -12.49 6.71
C GLY A 151 -7.83 -13.56 5.95
N ALA A 152 -6.54 -13.32 5.67
CA ALA A 152 -5.64 -14.29 5.06
C ALA A 152 -4.32 -14.35 5.83
N PRO A 153 -4.22 -15.22 6.86
CA PRO A 153 -3.01 -15.36 7.68
C PRO A 153 -1.74 -15.52 6.83
N GLY A 154 -0.72 -14.70 7.16
CA GLY A 154 0.50 -14.62 6.35
C GLY A 154 0.45 -13.57 5.24
N MET A 155 -0.69 -12.92 5.00
CA MET A 155 -0.90 -11.87 4.00
C MET A 155 -0.26 -12.20 2.65
N PRO A 156 -0.85 -13.11 1.85
CA PRO A 156 -0.33 -13.42 0.52
C PRO A 156 -0.30 -12.16 -0.37
N GLU A 157 0.63 -12.10 -1.31
CA GLU A 157 0.76 -10.97 -2.26
C GLU A 157 -0.37 -11.01 -3.32
N ALA A 158 -1.62 -10.89 -2.89
CA ALA A 158 -2.81 -11.03 -3.71
C ALA A 158 -3.54 -9.70 -3.98
N GLY A 159 -3.12 -8.60 -3.37
CA GLY A 159 -3.74 -7.28 -3.55
C GLY A 159 -3.57 -6.70 -4.95
N TYR A 160 -2.77 -7.32 -5.83
CA TYR A 160 -2.63 -6.90 -7.22
C TYR A 160 -3.95 -6.93 -7.99
N ILE A 161 -4.86 -7.85 -7.73
CA ILE A 161 -6.13 -8.08 -8.43
C ILE A 161 -5.97 -7.93 -9.95
N PRO A 162 -5.95 -9.00 -10.76
CA PRO A 162 -5.75 -8.89 -12.20
C PRO A 162 -6.89 -8.14 -12.89
N ILE A 163 -6.59 -7.48 -14.00
CA ILE A 163 -7.62 -6.92 -14.87
C ILE A 163 -8.39 -8.08 -15.52
N PRO A 164 -9.75 -8.08 -15.50
CA PRO A 164 -10.54 -9.10 -16.16
C PRO A 164 -10.13 -9.31 -17.62
N LYS A 165 -9.89 -10.55 -18.05
CA LYS A 165 -9.38 -10.85 -19.41
C LYS A 165 -10.23 -10.22 -20.52
N LYS A 166 -11.55 -10.16 -20.34
CA LYS A 166 -12.44 -9.55 -21.32
C LYS A 166 -12.18 -8.05 -21.49
N LEU A 167 -11.84 -7.33 -20.42
CA LEU A 167 -11.50 -5.91 -20.49
C LEU A 167 -10.06 -5.71 -21.00
N ALA A 168 -9.12 -6.55 -20.58
CA ALA A 168 -7.75 -6.53 -21.11
C ALA A 168 -7.73 -6.76 -22.64
N ALA A 169 -8.58 -7.66 -23.17
CA ALA A 169 -8.75 -7.89 -24.59
C ALA A 169 -9.33 -6.66 -25.34
N GLN A 170 -10.04 -5.78 -24.66
CA GLN A 170 -10.55 -4.50 -25.18
C GLN A 170 -9.53 -3.37 -25.05
N GLY A 171 -8.32 -3.64 -24.52
CA GLY A 171 -7.25 -2.66 -24.39
C GLY A 171 -7.22 -1.94 -23.03
N VAL A 172 -8.04 -2.32 -22.05
CA VAL A 172 -7.97 -1.79 -20.67
C VAL A 172 -6.65 -2.25 -20.05
N LYS A 173 -5.80 -1.29 -19.67
CA LYS A 173 -4.48 -1.54 -19.10
C LYS A 173 -4.43 -1.38 -17.59
N ASP A 174 -5.32 -0.58 -17.01
CA ASP A 174 -5.40 -0.33 -15.59
C ASP A 174 -6.85 -0.07 -15.15
N MET A 175 -7.13 -0.31 -13.89
CA MET A 175 -8.39 -0.03 -13.20
C MET A 175 -8.09 0.32 -11.75
N VAL A 176 -8.97 1.04 -11.06
CA VAL A 176 -8.86 1.21 -9.62
C VAL A 176 -9.15 -0.13 -8.94
N ARG A 177 -8.23 -0.56 -8.09
CA ARG A 177 -8.30 -1.82 -7.33
C ARG A 177 -8.06 -1.53 -5.86
N ILE A 178 -8.86 -2.10 -4.98
CA ILE A 178 -8.83 -1.80 -3.55
C ILE A 178 -8.86 -3.10 -2.76
N SER A 179 -7.98 -3.20 -1.76
CA SER A 179 -7.89 -4.40 -0.91
C SER A 179 -7.33 -4.07 0.48
N ASP A 180 -7.66 -4.91 1.46
CA ASP A 180 -7.01 -4.95 2.77
C ASP A 180 -5.69 -5.76 2.78
N GLY A 181 -5.33 -6.36 1.64
CA GLY A 181 -4.10 -7.12 1.47
C GLY A 181 -2.89 -6.32 1.00
N ARG A 182 -1.83 -7.04 0.63
CA ARG A 182 -0.58 -6.48 0.08
C ARG A 182 -0.32 -6.96 -1.34
N MET A 183 0.59 -6.30 -2.03
CA MET A 183 1.12 -6.75 -3.33
C MET A 183 2.65 -6.67 -3.37
N SER A 184 3.25 -7.25 -4.40
CA SER A 184 4.69 -7.12 -4.67
C SER A 184 5.06 -5.66 -4.93
N GLY A 185 6.23 -5.23 -4.42
CA GLY A 185 6.77 -3.90 -4.69
C GLY A 185 7.08 -3.63 -6.16
N THR A 186 7.20 -4.68 -6.99
CA THR A 186 7.43 -4.59 -8.44
C THR A 186 6.14 -4.47 -9.26
N ALA A 187 4.96 -4.64 -8.64
CA ALA A 187 3.69 -4.49 -9.33
C ALA A 187 3.37 -3.03 -9.62
N ALA A 188 2.73 -2.80 -10.76
CA ALA A 188 2.25 -1.49 -11.22
C ALA A 188 0.73 -1.47 -11.33
N GLY A 189 0.14 -0.27 -11.27
CA GLY A 189 -1.26 0.01 -11.45
C GLY A 189 -1.87 0.85 -10.32
N THR A 190 -3.09 1.30 -10.53
CA THR A 190 -3.85 2.11 -9.57
C THR A 190 -4.47 1.21 -8.51
N ILE A 191 -3.66 0.88 -7.50
CA ILE A 191 -3.98 -0.14 -6.50
C ILE A 191 -3.85 0.47 -5.10
N VAL A 192 -4.96 0.45 -4.37
CA VAL A 192 -5.04 0.81 -2.95
C VAL A 192 -4.94 -0.46 -2.12
N LEU A 193 -4.02 -0.48 -1.18
CA LEU A 193 -3.65 -1.63 -0.35
C LEU A 193 -3.76 -1.31 1.13
N HIS A 194 -3.72 -2.35 1.94
CA HIS A 194 -3.67 -2.23 3.40
C HIS A 194 -4.82 -1.37 3.95
N VAL A 195 -6.01 -1.45 3.32
CA VAL A 195 -7.19 -0.74 3.83
C VAL A 195 -7.45 -1.20 5.26
N SER A 196 -7.48 -0.22 6.18
CA SER A 196 -7.54 -0.50 7.61
C SER A 196 -8.63 0.33 8.30
N PRO A 197 -9.35 -0.30 9.25
CA PRO A 197 -9.32 -1.72 9.65
C PRO A 197 -9.70 -2.67 8.51
N GLU A 198 -9.09 -3.89 8.49
CA GLU A 198 -9.39 -4.89 7.46
C GLU A 198 -10.82 -5.43 7.54
N SER A 199 -11.29 -6.08 6.47
CA SER A 199 -12.64 -6.66 6.39
C SER A 199 -12.91 -7.67 7.51
N ALA A 200 -11.95 -8.55 7.79
CA ALA A 200 -12.06 -9.59 8.83
C ALA A 200 -12.07 -9.03 10.28
N GLU A 201 -11.69 -7.76 10.48
CA GLU A 201 -11.79 -7.05 11.75
C GLU A 201 -13.06 -6.18 11.82
N GLY A 202 -14.00 -6.36 10.90
CA GLY A 202 -15.22 -5.57 10.78
C GLY A 202 -15.01 -4.18 10.20
N GLY A 203 -13.90 -3.96 9.48
CA GLY A 203 -13.61 -2.72 8.80
C GLY A 203 -14.60 -2.40 7.68
N PRO A 204 -14.69 -1.11 7.27
CA PRO A 204 -15.68 -0.65 6.29
C PRO A 204 -15.57 -1.35 4.93
N LEU A 205 -14.37 -1.80 4.54
CA LEU A 205 -14.17 -2.55 3.30
C LEU A 205 -15.05 -3.82 3.25
N GLY A 206 -15.25 -4.51 4.38
CA GLY A 206 -16.14 -5.68 4.49
C GLY A 206 -17.62 -5.37 4.30
N LEU A 207 -18.00 -4.10 4.36
CA LEU A 207 -19.38 -3.64 4.15
C LEU A 207 -19.70 -3.30 2.69
N VAL A 208 -18.70 -3.17 1.84
CA VAL A 208 -18.88 -2.87 0.41
C VAL A 208 -19.62 -4.02 -0.28
N ARG A 209 -20.52 -3.69 -1.16
CA ARG A 209 -21.30 -4.64 -1.98
C ARG A 209 -21.20 -4.25 -3.45
N ASP A 210 -21.44 -5.22 -4.34
CA ASP A 210 -21.53 -4.97 -5.77
C ASP A 210 -22.51 -3.81 -6.05
N GLY A 211 -22.11 -2.87 -6.87
CA GLY A 211 -22.92 -1.72 -7.25
C GLY A 211 -22.78 -0.48 -6.35
N ASP A 212 -22.15 -0.57 -5.18
CA ASP A 212 -21.83 0.60 -4.36
C ASP A 212 -20.84 1.52 -5.10
N PHE A 213 -20.96 2.84 -4.90
CA PHE A 213 -19.98 3.77 -5.47
C PHE A 213 -18.83 4.06 -4.49
N ILE A 214 -17.62 4.07 -5.04
CA ILE A 214 -16.40 4.43 -4.32
C ILE A 214 -15.76 5.62 -5.02
N SER A 215 -15.31 6.61 -4.24
CA SER A 215 -14.52 7.74 -4.71
C SER A 215 -13.09 7.68 -4.17
N LEU A 216 -12.13 7.84 -5.09
CA LEU A 216 -10.70 7.96 -4.84
C LEU A 216 -10.26 9.37 -5.27
N ASP A 217 -9.56 10.08 -4.39
CA ASP A 217 -8.88 11.35 -4.69
C ASP A 217 -7.51 11.34 -4.02
N VAL A 218 -6.49 10.95 -4.79
CA VAL A 218 -5.14 10.80 -4.27
C VAL A 218 -4.51 12.14 -3.92
N ALA A 219 -4.82 13.20 -4.68
CA ALA A 219 -4.29 14.53 -4.42
C ALA A 219 -4.74 15.09 -3.07
N ASN A 220 -5.95 14.75 -2.64
CA ASN A 220 -6.51 15.13 -1.34
C ASN A 220 -6.42 14.01 -0.29
N ASN A 221 -5.71 12.91 -0.57
CA ASN A 221 -5.56 11.76 0.32
C ASN A 221 -6.91 11.14 0.75
N GLN A 222 -7.91 11.10 -0.15
CA GLN A 222 -9.27 10.66 0.17
C GLN A 222 -9.63 9.32 -0.47
N LEU A 223 -10.29 8.46 0.33
CA LEU A 223 -10.89 7.21 -0.11
C LEU A 223 -12.24 7.02 0.59
N ASN A 224 -13.33 7.12 -0.16
CA ASN A 224 -14.66 7.12 0.43
C ASN A 224 -15.62 6.15 -0.26
N LEU A 225 -16.48 5.54 0.54
CA LEU A 225 -17.63 4.75 0.14
C LEU A 225 -18.87 5.64 0.17
N GLU A 226 -19.57 5.77 -0.95
CA GLU A 226 -20.75 6.66 -1.11
C GLU A 226 -22.04 5.89 -0.80
N VAL A 227 -22.16 5.42 0.42
CA VAL A 227 -23.33 4.70 0.94
C VAL A 227 -23.80 5.37 2.23
N ASP A 228 -25.14 5.51 2.37
CA ASP A 228 -25.71 6.10 3.59
C ASP A 228 -25.31 5.33 4.86
N ASN A 229 -24.99 6.04 5.92
CA ASN A 229 -24.56 5.44 7.18
C ASN A 229 -25.59 4.47 7.76
N LYS A 230 -26.90 4.72 7.58
CA LYS A 230 -27.95 3.80 8.06
C LYS A 230 -27.86 2.45 7.34
N VAL A 231 -27.54 2.47 6.04
CA VAL A 231 -27.35 1.24 5.25
C VAL A 231 -26.11 0.50 5.74
N LEU A 232 -25.00 1.22 5.97
CA LEU A 232 -23.76 0.64 6.51
C LEU A 232 -23.98 0.03 7.91
N ASP A 233 -24.75 0.69 8.76
CA ASP A 233 -25.06 0.18 10.10
C ASP A 233 -25.93 -1.08 10.03
N ALA A 234 -26.90 -1.15 9.13
CA ALA A 234 -27.69 -2.35 8.89
C ALA A 234 -26.82 -3.51 8.38
N ARG A 235 -25.91 -3.24 7.42
CA ARG A 235 -24.94 -4.25 6.92
C ARG A 235 -24.03 -4.75 8.04
N ARG A 236 -23.54 -3.85 8.92
CA ARG A 236 -22.69 -4.21 10.06
C ARG A 236 -23.41 -5.09 11.07
N GLN A 237 -24.71 -4.84 11.31
CA GLN A 237 -25.52 -5.68 12.19
C GLN A 237 -25.73 -7.08 11.62
N SER A 238 -25.93 -7.20 10.30
CA SER A 238 -26.09 -8.49 9.63
C SER A 238 -24.84 -9.36 9.74
N LEU A 239 -23.65 -8.77 9.58
CA LEU A 239 -22.37 -9.50 9.68
C LEU A 239 -22.12 -10.06 11.09
N LYS A 240 -22.53 -9.37 12.16
CA LYS A 240 -22.39 -9.84 13.54
C LYS A 240 -23.25 -11.07 13.86
N GLY A 241 -24.28 -11.34 13.07
CA GLY A 241 -25.14 -12.53 13.22
C GLY A 241 -24.56 -13.81 12.63
N GLU A 242 -23.51 -13.70 11.81
CA GLU A 242 -22.88 -14.84 11.12
C GLU A 242 -21.62 -15.37 11.85
N GLU A 243 -21.26 -14.87 13.01
CA GLU A 243 -20.12 -15.32 13.82
C GLU A 243 -20.41 -16.68 14.49
N GLY A 244 -20.44 -17.75 13.68
CA GLY A 244 -20.73 -19.13 14.11
C GLY A 244 -19.70 -20.15 13.62
N GLY A 245 -18.44 -19.75 13.41
CA GLY A 245 -17.38 -20.67 12.98
C GLY A 245 -16.92 -21.62 14.07
N ALA A 246 -16.35 -22.78 13.70
CA ALA A 246 -15.70 -23.69 14.64
C ALA A 246 -14.63 -22.97 15.46
N PRO A 247 -14.49 -23.26 16.77
CA PRO A 247 -13.51 -22.57 17.62
C PRO A 247 -12.10 -22.80 17.08
N LEU A 248 -11.36 -21.69 16.95
CA LEU A 248 -9.95 -21.73 16.56
C LEU A 248 -9.13 -22.36 17.69
N LEU A 249 -8.19 -23.24 17.32
CA LEU A 249 -7.32 -23.92 18.28
C LEU A 249 -5.84 -23.76 17.91
N GLY A 250 -4.97 -23.97 18.89
CA GLY A 250 -3.52 -23.98 18.71
C GLY A 250 -2.95 -22.68 18.16
N TYR A 251 -1.98 -22.81 17.25
CA TYR A 251 -1.27 -21.65 16.67
C TYR A 251 -2.22 -20.72 15.89
N ARG A 252 -3.21 -21.27 15.19
CA ARG A 252 -4.19 -20.44 14.47
C ARG A 252 -4.96 -19.50 15.39
N ARG A 253 -5.37 -19.99 16.55
CA ARG A 253 -6.00 -19.15 17.58
C ARG A 253 -5.04 -18.07 18.07
N LEU A 254 -3.81 -18.46 18.44
CA LEU A 254 -2.78 -17.52 18.90
C LEU A 254 -2.55 -16.42 17.85
N PHE A 255 -2.40 -16.78 16.58
CA PHE A 255 -2.21 -15.82 15.51
C PHE A 255 -3.38 -14.83 15.41
N MET A 256 -4.61 -15.33 15.33
CA MET A 256 -5.81 -14.51 15.15
C MET A 256 -6.08 -13.56 16.33
N GLU A 257 -5.72 -13.98 17.56
CA GLU A 257 -5.88 -13.15 18.75
C GLU A 257 -4.77 -12.10 18.89
N GLN A 258 -3.57 -12.37 18.36
CA GLN A 258 -2.39 -11.53 18.60
C GLN A 258 -2.01 -10.63 17.42
N ILE A 259 -2.34 -11.00 16.19
CA ILE A 259 -1.94 -10.22 15.02
C ILE A 259 -2.58 -8.83 15.03
N LEU A 260 -1.77 -7.82 14.77
CA LEU A 260 -2.17 -6.43 14.70
C LEU A 260 -2.52 -6.05 13.24
N GLN A 261 -3.25 -4.95 13.10
CA GLN A 261 -3.66 -4.43 11.80
C GLN A 261 -2.48 -3.85 11.01
N ALA A 262 -2.66 -3.62 9.70
CA ALA A 262 -1.62 -3.18 8.78
C ALA A 262 -0.99 -1.85 9.20
N GLU A 263 -1.79 -0.86 9.60
CA GLU A 263 -1.30 0.45 10.10
C GLU A 263 -0.51 0.34 11.40
N GLN A 264 -0.61 -0.80 12.05
CA GLN A 264 0.13 -1.13 13.27
C GLN A 264 1.34 -2.03 13.00
N GLY A 265 1.60 -2.41 11.74
CA GLY A 265 2.78 -3.15 11.32
C GLY A 265 2.59 -4.66 11.16
N CYS A 266 1.37 -5.20 11.26
CA CYS A 266 1.08 -6.65 11.16
C CYS A 266 1.96 -7.50 12.09
N ASP A 267 2.33 -6.96 13.25
CA ASP A 267 3.14 -7.65 14.25
C ASP A 267 2.24 -8.32 15.31
N PHE A 268 2.81 -9.16 16.16
CA PHE A 268 2.07 -9.67 17.30
C PHE A 268 2.01 -8.61 18.40
N ARG A 269 0.84 -8.52 19.06
CA ARG A 269 0.62 -7.60 20.18
C ARG A 269 1.67 -7.74 21.27
N ALA A 270 2.07 -8.99 21.57
CA ALA A 270 3.10 -9.29 22.56
C ALA A 270 4.51 -8.79 22.19
N CYS A 271 4.77 -8.51 20.92
CA CYS A 271 6.07 -7.99 20.45
C CYS A 271 6.16 -6.45 20.53
N ARG A 272 5.08 -5.76 20.86
CA ARG A 272 5.14 -4.33 21.09
C ARG A 272 5.79 -4.05 22.44
N PRO A 273 6.77 -3.14 22.49
CA PRO A 273 7.30 -2.68 23.78
C PRO A 273 6.14 -2.05 24.57
N GLU A 274 5.98 -2.47 25.82
CA GLU A 274 5.04 -1.78 26.72
C GLU A 274 5.43 -0.30 26.82
N PRO A 275 4.46 0.62 26.99
CA PRO A 275 4.75 2.06 27.09
C PRO A 275 5.76 2.42 28.19
N THR A 276 5.99 1.52 29.13
CA THR A 276 6.93 1.65 30.26
C THR A 276 8.34 1.17 29.92
N CYS A 277 8.56 0.42 28.85
CA CYS A 277 9.89 0.00 28.42
C CYS A 277 10.53 1.12 27.60
N ARG A 278 10.92 2.21 28.28
CA ARG A 278 11.85 3.18 27.70
C ARG A 278 13.18 2.47 27.56
N ILE A 279 13.58 2.13 26.32
CA ILE A 279 15.00 1.87 26.03
C ILE A 279 15.71 3.17 26.42
N PRO A 280 16.64 3.17 27.39
CA PRO A 280 17.36 4.37 27.74
C PRO A 280 18.02 4.91 26.48
N ARG A 281 17.70 6.14 26.09
CA ARG A 281 18.46 6.83 25.03
C ARG A 281 19.89 6.93 25.55
N GLN A 282 20.83 6.29 24.89
CA GLN A 282 22.26 6.31 25.25
C GLN A 282 22.93 7.67 25.04
N ASN A 283 22.20 8.77 25.13
CA ASN A 283 22.74 10.12 24.94
C ASN A 283 22.14 11.11 25.97
N GLU A 284 22.26 10.79 27.25
CA GLU A 284 22.21 11.78 28.33
C GLU A 284 23.33 11.46 29.32
N ALA A 285 24.56 11.68 28.89
CA ALA A 285 25.73 11.86 29.74
C ALA A 285 26.70 12.83 29.08
#